data_946cc8fc7dad317253465499d8c805ab
#
_entry.id   946cc8fc7dad317253465499d8c805ab
#
_cell.length_a   1.000
_cell.length_b   1.000
_cell.length_c   1.000
_cell.angle_alpha   90.00
_cell.angle_beta   90.00
_cell.angle_gamma   90.00
#
_symmetry.space_group_name_H-M   'P 1'
#
loop_
_entity.id
_entity.type
_entity.pdbx_description
1 polymer ?
#
loop_
_entity_poly.entity_id
_entity_poly.type
_entity_poly.pdbx_seq_one_letter_code
_entity_poly.pdbx_strand_id
1 'polypeptide(L)' 'MKTAKVEGQTVTIGDWVGFKADIEQSGQIVEIKSSYMGQALVLENKGGFHGDYIGGSTITTQEARDCWLEG' A
#
# COMPACT_ATOMS: atom_id res chain seq x y z
N MET A 1 -14.16 9.65 -7.33
CA MET A 1 -13.40 8.99 -6.25
C MET A 1 -12.46 7.98 -6.88
N LYS A 2 -11.18 8.01 -6.49
CA LYS A 2 -10.21 7.06 -7.03
C LYS A 2 -10.35 5.72 -6.32
N THR A 3 -10.24 4.66 -7.10
CA THR A 3 -10.24 3.30 -6.59
C THR A 3 -9.11 2.52 -7.26
N ALA A 4 -8.76 1.40 -6.66
CA ALA A 4 -7.78 0.49 -7.22
C ALA A 4 -8.26 -0.94 -7.00
N LYS A 5 -7.59 -1.89 -7.64
CA LYS A 5 -7.86 -3.30 -7.45
C LYS A 5 -6.72 -3.95 -6.69
N VAL A 6 -7.06 -4.66 -5.63
CA VAL A 6 -6.11 -5.45 -4.84
C VAL A 6 -6.74 -6.84 -4.71
N GLU A 7 -6.04 -7.85 -5.22
CA GLU A 7 -6.55 -9.22 -5.24
C GLU A 7 -7.93 -9.33 -5.89
N GLY A 8 -8.16 -8.52 -6.93
CA GLY A 8 -9.44 -8.53 -7.65
C GLY A 8 -10.56 -7.76 -6.95
N GLN A 9 -10.31 -7.17 -5.80
CA GLN A 9 -11.31 -6.41 -5.05
C GLN A 9 -11.04 -4.92 -5.13
N THR A 10 -12.10 -4.13 -5.15
CA THR A 10 -11.98 -2.68 -5.21
C THR A 10 -11.63 -2.13 -3.84
N VAL A 11 -10.57 -1.32 -3.79
CA VAL A 11 -10.15 -0.61 -2.58
C VAL A 11 -10.12 0.89 -2.85
N THR A 12 -10.18 1.67 -1.80
CA THR A 12 -10.16 3.13 -1.90
C THR A 12 -9.38 3.74 -0.73
N ILE A 13 -9.29 5.08 -0.74
CA ILE A 13 -8.63 5.82 0.34
C ILE A 13 -9.25 5.42 1.68
N GLY A 14 -8.41 5.12 2.65
CA GLY A 14 -8.82 4.71 3.99
C GLY A 14 -8.79 3.20 4.22
N ASP A 15 -8.73 2.40 3.15
CA ASP A 15 -8.65 0.95 3.30
C ASP A 15 -7.24 0.53 3.71
N TRP A 16 -7.14 -0.57 4.43
CA TRP A 16 -5.87 -1.14 4.84
C TRP A 16 -5.51 -2.29 3.91
N VAL A 17 -4.25 -2.32 3.49
CA VAL A 17 -3.70 -3.39 2.66
C VAL A 17 -2.38 -3.86 3.24
N GLY A 18 -2.01 -5.08 2.90
CA GLY A 18 -0.70 -5.62 3.25
C GLY A 18 0.23 -5.58 2.07
N PHE A 19 1.52 -5.58 2.36
CA PHE A 19 2.57 -5.67 1.35
C PHE A 19 3.81 -6.25 2.01
N LYS A 20 4.80 -6.59 1.20
CA LYS A 20 6.06 -7.14 1.73
C LYS A 20 7.22 -6.25 1.30
N ALA A 21 7.97 -5.77 2.30
CA ALA A 21 9.24 -5.08 2.10
C ALA A 21 10.14 -5.60 3.21
N ASP A 22 10.93 -6.61 2.92
CA ASP A 22 11.70 -7.43 3.84
C ASP A 22 10.80 -8.30 4.71
N ILE A 23 9.83 -7.71 5.39
CA ILE A 23 8.82 -8.44 6.16
C ILE A 23 7.43 -8.05 5.69
N GLU A 24 6.45 -8.85 6.06
CA GLU A 24 5.06 -8.52 5.76
C GLU A 24 4.61 -7.39 6.66
N GLN A 25 4.00 -6.39 6.04
CA GLN A 25 3.59 -5.17 6.73
C GLN A 25 2.23 -4.75 6.21
N SER A 26 1.63 -3.76 6.85
CA SER A 26 0.36 -3.20 6.40
C SER A 26 0.41 -1.68 6.47
N GLY A 27 -0.44 -1.06 5.66
CA GLY A 27 -0.60 0.38 5.66
C GLY A 27 -1.97 0.78 5.19
N GLN A 28 -2.36 2.00 5.53
CA GLN A 28 -3.64 2.56 5.12
C GLN A 28 -3.45 3.38 3.86
N ILE A 29 -4.33 3.18 2.88
CA ILE A 29 -4.24 3.91 1.61
C ILE A 29 -4.59 5.37 1.86
N VAL A 30 -3.66 6.27 1.51
CA VAL A 30 -3.88 7.72 1.61
C VAL A 30 -3.90 8.37 0.24
N GLU A 31 -3.42 7.68 -0.80
CA GLU A 31 -3.48 8.19 -2.16
C GLU A 31 -3.40 7.01 -3.14
N ILE A 32 -4.03 7.17 -4.30
CA ILE A 32 -3.96 6.18 -5.38
C ILE A 32 -3.48 6.92 -6.62
N LYS A 33 -2.43 6.39 -7.26
CA LYS A 33 -1.81 6.99 -8.43
C LYS A 33 -1.82 6.01 -9.59
N SER A 34 -1.80 6.53 -10.81
CA SER A 34 -1.48 5.70 -11.97
C SER A 34 0.00 5.38 -11.94
N SER A 35 0.35 4.17 -12.34
CA SER A 35 1.74 3.76 -12.39
C SER A 35 2.00 3.00 -13.69
N TYR A 36 3.28 2.76 -13.95
CA TYR A 36 3.70 1.98 -15.11
C TYR A 36 3.09 0.58 -15.10
N MET A 37 2.87 0.02 -13.92
CA MET A 37 2.36 -1.35 -13.76
C MET A 37 0.85 -1.37 -13.50
N GLY A 38 0.16 -0.26 -13.67
CA GLY A 38 -1.27 -0.13 -13.43
C GLY A 38 -1.57 0.96 -12.43
N GLN A 39 -1.61 0.61 -11.14
CA GLN A 39 -1.87 1.57 -10.08
C GLN A 39 -0.90 1.37 -8.94
N ALA A 40 -0.52 2.48 -8.31
CA ALA A 40 0.32 2.48 -7.12
C ALA A 40 -0.47 3.05 -5.96
N LEU A 41 -0.25 2.51 -4.78
CA LEU A 41 -0.92 2.92 -3.56
C LEU A 41 0.10 3.61 -2.66
N VAL A 42 -0.23 4.82 -2.22
CA VAL A 42 0.54 5.50 -1.19
C VAL A 42 -0.04 5.08 0.14
N LEU A 43 0.77 4.46 0.97
CA LEU A 43 0.35 3.84 2.22
C LEU A 43 0.97 4.55 3.39
N GLU A 44 0.21 4.70 4.46
CA GLU A 44 0.66 5.30 5.70
C GLU A 44 0.48 4.33 6.86
N ASN A 45 1.48 4.28 7.74
CA ASN A 45 1.36 3.59 9.01
C ASN A 45 2.08 4.44 10.05
N LYS A 46 1.34 4.98 10.99
CA LYS A 46 1.89 5.90 12.00
C LYS A 46 2.92 5.25 12.92
N GLY A 47 2.88 3.93 13.03
CA GLY A 47 3.88 3.18 13.78
C GLY A 47 5.21 3.03 13.05
N GLY A 48 5.26 3.44 11.78
CA GLY A 48 6.45 3.33 10.95
C GLY A 48 6.56 1.99 10.25
N PHE A 49 7.25 2.01 9.11
CA PHE A 49 7.50 0.80 8.35
C PHE A 49 8.89 0.26 8.69
N HIS A 50 9.11 -1.00 8.37
CA HIS A 50 10.37 -1.69 8.57
C HIS A 50 10.98 -2.06 7.23
N GLY A 51 12.26 -2.41 7.21
CA GLY A 51 12.95 -2.85 6.01
C GLY A 51 14.00 -1.85 5.55
N ASP A 52 14.88 -2.32 4.65
CA ASP A 52 16.08 -1.56 4.28
C ASP A 52 15.77 -0.27 3.53
N TYR A 53 14.70 -0.24 2.75
CA TYR A 53 14.39 0.91 1.90
C TYR A 53 13.40 1.88 2.53
N ILE A 54 12.61 1.43 3.48
CA ILE A 54 11.51 2.22 4.03
C ILE A 54 11.54 2.26 5.56
N GLY A 55 12.53 1.64 6.18
CA GLY A 55 12.61 1.57 7.63
C GLY A 55 12.64 2.97 8.26
N GLY A 56 11.78 3.19 9.25
CA GLY A 56 11.64 4.47 9.92
C GLY A 56 10.71 5.44 9.24
N SER A 57 10.28 5.18 8.00
CA SER A 57 9.31 6.02 7.31
C SER A 57 7.88 5.65 7.74
N THR A 58 6.97 6.64 7.74
CA THR A 58 5.56 6.39 7.99
C THR A 58 4.75 6.34 6.70
N ILE A 59 5.39 6.60 5.56
CA ILE A 59 4.73 6.61 4.25
C ILE A 59 5.59 5.85 3.26
N THR A 60 4.95 5.02 2.45
CA THR A 60 5.61 4.31 1.36
C THR A 60 4.66 4.20 0.18
N THR A 61 5.21 3.99 -1.01
CA THR A 61 4.40 3.75 -2.21
C THR A 61 4.65 2.32 -2.67
N GLN A 62 3.59 1.55 -2.86
CA GLN A 62 3.67 0.16 -3.30
C GLN A 62 2.75 -0.04 -4.49
N GLU A 63 3.15 -0.92 -5.41
CA GLU A 63 2.28 -1.26 -6.54
C GLU A 63 1.08 -2.05 -6.03
N ALA A 64 -0.11 -1.69 -6.53
CA ALA A 64 -1.34 -2.35 -6.09
C ALA A 64 -1.28 -3.86 -6.33
N ARG A 65 -0.65 -4.28 -7.42
CA ARG A 65 -0.53 -5.71 -7.76
C ARG A 65 0.32 -6.50 -6.77
N ASP A 66 1.16 -5.81 -5.99
CA ASP A 66 2.02 -6.44 -4.99
C ASP A 66 1.42 -6.39 -3.59
N CYS A 67 0.24 -5.83 -3.47
CA CYS A 67 -0.47 -5.73 -2.18
C CYS A 67 -1.51 -6.83 -2.05
N TRP A 68 -1.94 -7.08 -0.82
CA TRP A 68 -3.04 -7.99 -0.54
C TRP A 68 -4.00 -7.36 0.44
N LEU A 69 -5.19 -7.94 0.54
CA LEU A 69 -6.22 -7.43 1.44
C LEU A 69 -5.89 -7.79 2.87
N GLU A 70 -6.07 -6.81 3.77
CA GLU A 70 -5.96 -7.01 5.20
C GLU A 70 -7.37 -7.02 5.76
N GLY A 71 -7.71 -8.05 6.33
CA GLY A 71 -9.04 -8.15 6.83
C GLY A 71 -9.35 -9.46 7.43
#